data_160849e44f3b75ba94b837aadd642e8c
#
_entry.id   160849e44f3b75ba94b837aadd642e8c
#
_cell.length_a   1.000
_cell.length_b   1.000
_cell.length_c   1.000
_cell.angle_alpha   90.00
_cell.angle_beta   90.00
_cell.angle_gamma   90.00
#
_symmetry.space_group_name_H-M   'P 1'
#
loop_
_entity.id
_entity.type
_entity.pdbx_description
1 polymer ?
#
loop_
_entity_poly.entity_id
_entity_poly.type
_entity_poly.pdbx_seq_one_letter_code
_entity_poly.pdbx_strand_id
1 'polypeptide(L)'
;MIKLSYSTFGLTNLDFIHSIEVVDKAGYPGVELSFHRDQFNPFDITDEYLATIKKRFASLKVKPACVSTASHFFTPQRPHEPSLMSPDLAGRKRRIDLVKRGIHVARKLGVNLVTFGSGFIRDEHVSHPSVNPRELLVDSVHQCLKELHADEDITLLIEPEPGMYIETLEQGISLVNEVNSSRFQLHLDLNHNYCSEENYLDALGKAAPHAKFLHVSDSQEGYNLKLVKCSDDLKMNLNFAKYLIYFPEFADYLLVDPDHPIYFYDEMPDGKQKKRIETILGSVDISPTPAFVDYNSLYAGLSSFESEIFVYLISVPGLSYDVLERARPIIIYLRSTKDANGKLFMDKMVANTLTGIVHFHEIPGEGTMDFAASFKALTDNGFSGYASVELYHHVASWEKALADSYRHLSQFV
;
A
#
# COMPACT_ATOMS: atom_id res chain seq x y z
N MET A 1 11.34 11.80 19.42
CA MET A 1 12.03 12.39 18.21
C MET A 1 11.84 11.43 17.06
N ILE A 2 11.40 11.92 15.91
CA ILE A 2 11.28 11.17 14.65
C ILE A 2 12.65 11.14 13.97
N LYS A 3 13.00 10.01 13.35
CA LYS A 3 14.20 9.83 12.54
C LYS A 3 13.79 9.41 11.14
N LEU A 4 14.34 10.01 10.11
CA LEU A 4 14.05 9.62 8.74
C LEU A 4 14.65 8.25 8.40
N SER A 5 13.95 7.49 7.60
CA SER A 5 14.36 6.23 6.99
C SER A 5 13.93 6.20 5.53
N TYR A 6 14.46 5.28 4.75
CA TYR A 6 14.03 5.05 3.37
C TYR A 6 13.82 3.55 3.13
N SER A 7 12.73 3.19 2.46
CA SER A 7 12.40 1.81 2.18
C SER A 7 13.17 1.29 0.96
N THR A 8 13.80 0.13 1.08
CA THR A 8 14.44 -0.56 -0.06
C THR A 8 13.42 -0.97 -1.13
N PHE A 9 12.11 -0.91 -0.84
CA PHE A 9 11.07 -1.18 -1.82
C PHE A 9 11.06 -0.19 -2.98
N GLY A 10 11.47 1.07 -2.75
CA GLY A 10 11.70 2.08 -3.78
C GLY A 10 13.03 1.92 -4.56
N LEU A 11 13.86 0.92 -4.23
CA LEU A 11 15.22 0.72 -4.77
C LEU A 11 15.41 -0.67 -5.38
N THR A 12 14.34 -1.32 -5.82
CA THR A 12 14.34 -2.73 -6.26
C THR A 12 15.11 -2.97 -7.56
N ASN A 13 15.48 -1.93 -8.29
CA ASN A 13 16.37 -1.98 -9.45
C ASN A 13 17.86 -2.01 -9.10
N LEU A 14 18.21 -1.88 -7.81
CA LEU A 14 19.59 -1.95 -7.32
C LEU A 14 19.86 -3.30 -6.65
N ASP A 15 21.14 -3.67 -6.54
CA ASP A 15 21.55 -4.71 -5.60
C ASP A 15 21.20 -4.31 -4.16
N PHE A 16 20.82 -5.29 -3.32
CA PHE A 16 20.31 -5.01 -1.99
C PHE A 16 21.33 -4.27 -1.09
N ILE A 17 22.58 -4.68 -1.12
CA ILE A 17 23.63 -4.01 -0.33
C ILE A 17 23.87 -2.59 -0.87
N HIS A 18 23.84 -2.44 -2.18
CA HIS A 18 23.96 -1.12 -2.83
C HIS A 18 22.78 -0.20 -2.47
N SER A 19 21.56 -0.73 -2.34
CA SER A 19 20.41 0.03 -1.85
C SER A 19 20.65 0.63 -0.47
N ILE A 20 21.25 -0.14 0.45
CA ILE A 20 21.60 0.35 1.79
C ILE A 20 22.67 1.45 1.71
N GLU A 21 23.65 1.29 0.82
CA GLU A 21 24.76 2.26 0.65
C GLU A 21 24.30 3.61 0.11
N VAL A 22 23.38 3.61 -0.86
CA VAL A 22 22.83 4.86 -1.42
C VAL A 22 21.98 5.61 -0.40
N VAL A 23 21.25 4.90 0.46
CA VAL A 23 20.48 5.47 1.57
C VAL A 23 21.42 6.12 2.61
N ASP A 24 22.54 5.44 2.98
CA ASP A 24 23.56 5.99 3.86
C ASP A 24 24.20 7.26 3.26
N LYS A 25 24.55 7.20 1.98
CA LYS A 25 25.16 8.33 1.25
C LYS A 25 24.22 9.54 1.16
N ALA A 26 22.90 9.29 1.05
CA ALA A 26 21.90 10.36 1.05
C ALA A 26 21.68 11.00 2.42
N GLY A 27 22.25 10.42 3.50
CA GLY A 27 22.23 10.99 4.85
C GLY A 27 21.08 10.51 5.73
N TYR A 28 20.30 9.53 5.29
CA TYR A 28 19.25 8.95 6.13
C TYR A 28 19.85 8.21 7.33
N PRO A 29 19.32 8.44 8.56
CA PRO A 29 19.75 7.67 9.72
C PRO A 29 19.20 6.24 9.78
N GLY A 30 18.15 5.94 9.01
CA GLY A 30 17.52 4.62 8.95
C GLY A 30 17.32 4.10 7.54
N VAL A 31 17.24 2.77 7.41
CA VAL A 31 16.78 2.08 6.20
C VAL A 31 15.81 0.97 6.57
N GLU A 32 14.70 0.90 5.88
CA GLU A 32 13.75 -0.21 5.98
C GLU A 32 14.13 -1.29 4.97
N LEU A 33 14.08 -2.53 5.42
CA LEU A 33 14.47 -3.71 4.67
C LEU A 33 13.21 -4.43 4.17
N SER A 34 12.81 -4.17 2.94
CA SER A 34 11.62 -4.77 2.34
C SER A 34 11.97 -6.06 1.60
N PHE A 35 11.18 -7.10 1.83
CA PHE A 35 11.30 -8.33 1.07
C PHE A 35 10.85 -8.10 -0.38
N HIS A 36 11.69 -8.55 -1.30
CA HIS A 36 11.40 -8.50 -2.72
C HIS A 36 11.91 -9.79 -3.38
N ARG A 37 11.10 -10.36 -4.30
CA ARG A 37 11.38 -11.66 -4.89
C ARG A 37 12.76 -11.74 -5.55
N ASP A 38 13.16 -10.69 -6.26
CA ASP A 38 14.37 -10.68 -7.07
C ASP A 38 15.56 -9.96 -6.40
N GLN A 39 15.33 -9.26 -5.28
CA GLN A 39 16.36 -8.48 -4.60
C GLN A 39 16.69 -8.99 -3.20
N PHE A 40 15.68 -9.19 -2.35
CA PHE A 40 15.84 -9.62 -0.95
C PHE A 40 14.81 -10.68 -0.61
N ASN A 41 14.99 -11.87 -1.19
CA ASN A 41 14.07 -12.98 -1.04
C ASN A 41 14.34 -13.78 0.24
N PRO A 42 13.47 -13.75 1.26
CA PRO A 42 13.71 -14.37 2.55
C PRO A 42 13.75 -15.90 2.50
N PHE A 43 13.33 -16.54 1.40
CA PHE A 43 13.41 -18.00 1.25
C PHE A 43 14.74 -18.45 0.65
N ASP A 44 15.50 -17.55 0.02
CA ASP A 44 16.80 -17.84 -0.60
C ASP A 44 17.97 -17.25 0.20
N ILE A 45 17.68 -16.33 1.14
CA ILE A 45 18.69 -15.67 1.97
C ILE A 45 19.30 -16.67 2.97
N THR A 46 20.64 -16.78 2.95
CA THR A 46 21.38 -17.58 3.92
C THR A 46 21.82 -16.76 5.14
N ASP A 47 22.11 -17.45 6.24
CA ASP A 47 22.66 -16.80 7.45
C ASP A 47 24.02 -16.13 7.19
N GLU A 48 24.84 -16.65 6.26
CA GLU A 48 26.10 -16.05 5.83
C GLU A 48 25.89 -14.74 5.10
N TYR A 49 24.84 -14.66 4.26
CA TYR A 49 24.48 -13.41 3.59
C TYR A 49 23.97 -12.37 4.59
N LEU A 50 23.13 -12.78 5.56
CA LEU A 50 22.70 -11.90 6.66
C LEU A 50 23.87 -11.40 7.49
N ALA A 51 24.86 -12.25 7.76
CA ALA A 51 26.09 -11.82 8.45
C ALA A 51 26.88 -10.80 7.64
N THR A 52 26.93 -10.93 6.31
CA THR A 52 27.54 -9.96 5.40
C THR A 52 26.82 -8.61 5.46
N ILE A 53 25.48 -8.61 5.41
CA ILE A 53 24.67 -7.40 5.54
C ILE A 53 24.91 -6.74 6.91
N LYS A 54 24.90 -7.52 7.99
CA LYS A 54 25.17 -7.02 9.35
C LYS A 54 26.55 -6.36 9.46
N LYS A 55 27.57 -6.99 8.87
CA LYS A 55 28.92 -6.42 8.79
C LYS A 55 28.94 -5.12 8.00
N ARG A 56 28.14 -5.04 6.91
CA ARG A 56 28.03 -3.80 6.12
C ARG A 56 27.42 -2.67 6.94
N PHE A 57 26.32 -2.91 7.67
CA PHE A 57 25.74 -1.93 8.58
C PHE A 57 26.72 -1.42 9.65
N ALA A 58 27.62 -2.28 10.13
CA ALA A 58 28.64 -1.87 11.10
C ALA A 58 29.64 -0.82 10.55
N SER A 59 29.78 -0.75 9.21
CA SER A 59 30.66 0.20 8.52
C SER A 59 29.94 1.47 8.02
N LEU A 60 28.62 1.55 8.17
CA LEU A 60 27.78 2.64 7.72
C LEU A 60 27.18 3.42 8.91
N LYS A 61 26.73 4.64 8.64
CA LYS A 61 26.01 5.47 9.62
C LYS A 61 24.53 5.03 9.74
N VAL A 62 23.93 4.69 8.60
CA VAL A 62 22.54 4.21 8.53
C VAL A 62 22.35 2.96 9.37
N LYS A 63 21.19 2.84 10.02
CA LYS A 63 20.80 1.67 10.82
C LYS A 63 19.56 1.00 10.22
N PRO A 64 19.44 -0.34 10.30
CA PRO A 64 18.22 -1.00 9.89
C PRO A 64 17.09 -0.60 10.84
N ALA A 65 15.98 -0.13 10.28
CA ALA A 65 14.86 0.45 11.03
C ALA A 65 13.71 -0.55 11.24
N CYS A 66 13.35 -1.26 10.19
CA CYS A 66 12.24 -2.22 10.17
C CYS A 66 12.51 -3.29 9.11
N VAL A 67 11.89 -4.48 9.26
CA VAL A 67 11.78 -5.48 8.19
C VAL A 67 10.34 -5.49 7.70
N SER A 68 10.13 -5.18 6.42
CA SER A 68 8.83 -5.23 5.77
C SER A 68 8.65 -6.54 5.01
N THR A 69 7.53 -7.22 5.26
CA THR A 69 7.16 -8.45 4.55
C THR A 69 6.29 -8.12 3.35
N ALA A 70 6.88 -7.51 2.34
CA ALA A 70 6.28 -6.91 1.16
C ALA A 70 4.98 -7.55 0.65
N SER A 71 4.05 -6.71 0.24
CA SER A 71 2.69 -7.08 -0.18
C SER A 71 2.65 -7.96 -1.43
N HIS A 72 3.51 -7.68 -2.41
CA HIS A 72 3.51 -8.34 -3.74
C HIS A 72 4.38 -9.60 -3.81
N PHE A 73 4.83 -10.14 -2.69
CA PHE A 73 5.86 -11.17 -2.65
C PHE A 73 5.45 -12.49 -3.34
N PHE A 74 4.27 -13.03 -3.04
CA PHE A 74 3.86 -14.33 -3.59
C PHE A 74 3.20 -14.22 -4.96
N THR A 75 2.28 -13.29 -5.11
CA THR A 75 1.44 -13.15 -6.30
C THR A 75 1.41 -11.69 -6.70
N PRO A 76 2.27 -11.26 -7.65
CA PRO A 76 2.32 -9.86 -8.09
C PRO A 76 0.98 -9.31 -8.59
N GLN A 77 0.12 -10.19 -9.17
CA GLN A 77 -1.19 -9.85 -9.69
C GLN A 77 -2.28 -9.76 -8.61
N ARG A 78 -2.02 -10.31 -7.42
CA ARG A 78 -2.94 -10.31 -6.27
C ARG A 78 -2.16 -9.86 -5.03
N PRO A 79 -2.01 -8.55 -4.85
CA PRO A 79 -1.27 -7.99 -3.71
C PRO A 79 -1.81 -8.54 -2.39
N HIS A 80 -0.92 -8.75 -1.43
CA HIS A 80 -1.19 -9.31 -0.10
C HIS A 80 -1.71 -10.76 -0.08
N GLU A 81 -1.89 -11.42 -1.25
CA GLU A 81 -2.34 -12.81 -1.30
C GLU A 81 -1.19 -13.82 -1.44
N PRO A 82 -1.33 -15.00 -0.77
CA PRO A 82 -2.32 -15.28 0.28
C PRO A 82 -2.10 -14.39 1.49
N SER A 83 -3.20 -13.99 2.16
CA SER A 83 -3.17 -13.14 3.35
C SER A 83 -3.14 -13.94 4.66
N LEU A 84 -2.93 -13.23 5.79
CA LEU A 84 -3.03 -13.83 7.15
C LEU A 84 -4.47 -14.23 7.50
N MET A 85 -5.47 -13.76 6.76
CA MET A 85 -6.87 -14.13 6.94
C MET A 85 -7.42 -15.02 5.82
N SER A 86 -6.56 -15.49 4.91
CA SER A 86 -6.97 -16.38 3.81
C SER A 86 -7.73 -17.60 4.32
N PRO A 87 -8.94 -17.92 3.78
CA PRO A 87 -9.68 -19.14 4.12
C PRO A 87 -8.88 -20.41 3.79
N ASP A 88 -8.08 -20.39 2.71
CA ASP A 88 -7.17 -21.49 2.39
C ASP A 88 -6.06 -21.62 3.44
N LEU A 89 -6.06 -22.73 4.17
CA LEU A 89 -5.09 -23.01 5.22
C LEU A 89 -3.64 -23.07 4.70
N ALA A 90 -3.43 -23.61 3.50
CA ALA A 90 -2.08 -23.73 2.94
C ALA A 90 -1.53 -22.36 2.56
N GLY A 91 -2.34 -21.53 1.92
CA GLY A 91 -2.01 -20.14 1.61
C GLY A 91 -1.74 -19.33 2.87
N ARG A 92 -2.63 -19.40 3.87
CA ARG A 92 -2.45 -18.70 5.15
C ARG A 92 -1.16 -19.10 5.86
N LYS A 93 -0.81 -20.38 5.87
CA LYS A 93 0.48 -20.85 6.42
C LYS A 93 1.67 -20.25 5.68
N ARG A 94 1.61 -20.16 4.34
CA ARG A 94 2.68 -19.52 3.56
C ARG A 94 2.89 -18.06 3.97
N ARG A 95 1.81 -17.31 4.22
CA ARG A 95 1.90 -15.92 4.70
C ARG A 95 2.47 -15.84 6.13
N ILE A 96 2.03 -16.73 7.02
CA ILE A 96 2.59 -16.84 8.38
C ILE A 96 4.10 -17.14 8.30
N ASP A 97 4.51 -18.07 7.43
CA ASP A 97 5.93 -18.41 7.24
C ASP A 97 6.74 -17.23 6.70
N LEU A 98 6.16 -16.39 5.84
CA LEU A 98 6.81 -15.16 5.38
C LEU A 98 7.06 -14.18 6.54
N VAL A 99 6.08 -13.96 7.40
CA VAL A 99 6.25 -13.13 8.61
C VAL A 99 7.31 -13.71 9.54
N LYS A 100 7.31 -15.04 9.76
CA LYS A 100 8.33 -15.73 10.55
C LYS A 100 9.74 -15.59 9.97
N ARG A 101 9.86 -15.57 8.62
CA ARG A 101 11.11 -15.22 7.94
C ARG A 101 11.52 -13.78 8.22
N GLY A 102 10.55 -12.86 8.27
CA GLY A 102 10.80 -11.48 8.71
C GLY A 102 11.37 -11.40 10.13
N ILE A 103 10.79 -12.16 11.06
CA ILE A 103 11.29 -12.27 12.44
C ILE A 103 12.73 -12.84 12.47
N HIS A 104 13.01 -13.89 11.69
CA HIS A 104 14.35 -14.47 11.59
C HIS A 104 15.39 -13.43 11.09
N VAL A 105 15.07 -12.72 10.01
CA VAL A 105 15.93 -11.67 9.45
C VAL A 105 16.14 -10.55 10.47
N ALA A 106 15.07 -10.07 11.11
CA ALA A 106 15.11 -9.05 12.13
C ALA A 106 16.05 -9.46 13.29
N ARG A 107 15.90 -10.68 13.80
CA ARG A 107 16.76 -11.25 14.84
C ARG A 107 18.24 -11.28 14.44
N LYS A 108 18.55 -11.73 13.23
CA LYS A 108 19.92 -11.81 12.72
C LYS A 108 20.58 -10.45 12.53
N LEU A 109 19.82 -9.48 12.05
CA LEU A 109 20.33 -8.13 11.78
C LEU A 109 20.24 -7.19 13.00
N GLY A 110 19.55 -7.59 14.08
CA GLY A 110 19.35 -6.77 15.26
C GLY A 110 18.30 -5.66 15.03
N VAL A 111 17.25 -5.96 14.26
CA VAL A 111 16.10 -5.09 14.00
C VAL A 111 14.97 -5.46 14.97
N ASN A 112 14.30 -4.47 15.54
CA ASN A 112 13.28 -4.69 16.55
C ASN A 112 11.85 -4.65 15.99
N LEU A 113 11.66 -4.36 14.71
CA LEU A 113 10.35 -4.17 14.10
C LEU A 113 10.18 -5.03 12.85
N VAL A 114 9.03 -5.69 12.75
CA VAL A 114 8.62 -6.44 11.57
C VAL A 114 7.19 -6.05 11.21
N THR A 115 6.96 -5.58 9.99
CA THR A 115 5.65 -5.08 9.55
C THR A 115 5.00 -5.95 8.47
N PHE A 116 3.66 -5.92 8.43
CA PHE A 116 2.82 -6.59 7.45
C PHE A 116 1.43 -5.95 7.37
N GLY A 117 0.72 -6.15 6.24
CA GLY A 117 -0.67 -5.75 6.06
C GLY A 117 -1.66 -6.87 6.40
N SER A 118 -2.94 -6.52 6.57
CA SER A 118 -4.01 -7.48 6.84
C SER A 118 -4.40 -8.31 5.60
N GLY A 119 -4.31 -7.70 4.44
CA GLY A 119 -4.87 -8.20 3.19
C GLY A 119 -6.33 -7.75 2.97
N PHE A 120 -6.88 -8.12 1.83
CA PHE A 120 -8.21 -7.72 1.38
C PHE A 120 -9.25 -8.80 1.66
N ILE A 121 -10.52 -8.42 1.70
CA ILE A 121 -11.61 -9.39 1.54
C ILE A 121 -11.70 -9.76 0.07
N ARG A 122 -11.63 -11.05 -0.22
CA ARG A 122 -11.61 -11.64 -1.56
C ARG A 122 -12.78 -12.57 -1.76
N ASP A 123 -13.00 -13.01 -3.00
CA ASP A 123 -14.07 -13.95 -3.36
C ASP A 123 -14.00 -15.24 -2.55
N GLU A 124 -12.79 -15.67 -2.18
CA GLU A 124 -12.59 -16.83 -1.32
C GLU A 124 -13.24 -16.65 0.07
N HIS A 125 -13.26 -15.44 0.60
CA HIS A 125 -13.96 -15.15 1.86
C HIS A 125 -15.48 -15.16 1.67
N VAL A 126 -15.96 -14.66 0.54
CA VAL A 126 -17.39 -14.63 0.19
C VAL A 126 -17.93 -16.03 -0.03
N SER A 127 -17.18 -16.88 -0.72
CA SER A 127 -17.55 -18.28 -0.95
C SER A 127 -17.47 -19.15 0.30
N HIS A 128 -16.88 -18.66 1.39
CA HIS A 128 -16.78 -19.34 2.68
C HIS A 128 -17.38 -18.48 3.82
N PRO A 129 -18.69 -18.16 3.79
CA PRO A 129 -19.30 -17.20 4.72
C PRO A 129 -19.31 -17.66 6.19
N SER A 130 -19.07 -18.93 6.45
CA SER A 130 -18.91 -19.47 7.80
C SER A 130 -17.53 -19.20 8.40
N VAL A 131 -16.57 -18.71 7.61
CA VAL A 131 -15.21 -18.41 8.05
C VAL A 131 -15.12 -16.93 8.38
N ASN A 132 -14.79 -16.60 9.62
CA ASN A 132 -14.63 -15.21 10.07
C ASN A 132 -13.21 -14.72 9.77
N PRO A 133 -13.02 -13.75 8.85
CA PRO A 133 -11.70 -13.21 8.54
C PRO A 133 -10.98 -12.64 9.75
N ARG A 134 -11.73 -12.04 10.68
CA ARG A 134 -11.18 -11.45 11.91
C ARG A 134 -10.54 -12.51 12.81
N GLU A 135 -11.23 -13.61 13.01
CA GLU A 135 -10.72 -14.73 13.82
C GLU A 135 -9.47 -15.34 13.18
N LEU A 136 -9.47 -15.50 11.84
CA LEU A 136 -8.30 -16.00 11.12
C LEU A 136 -7.09 -15.06 11.24
N LEU A 137 -7.33 -13.75 11.14
CA LEU A 137 -6.27 -12.74 11.28
C LEU A 137 -5.67 -12.78 12.68
N VAL A 138 -6.50 -12.74 13.73
CA VAL A 138 -6.07 -12.79 15.13
C VAL A 138 -5.30 -14.06 15.44
N ASP A 139 -5.81 -15.22 15.00
CA ASP A 139 -5.12 -16.52 15.17
C ASP A 139 -3.75 -16.53 14.47
N SER A 140 -3.69 -16.03 13.23
CA SER A 140 -2.43 -15.94 12.47
C SER A 140 -1.41 -15.01 13.13
N VAL A 141 -1.86 -13.88 13.66
CA VAL A 141 -0.98 -12.97 14.43
C VAL A 141 -0.44 -13.68 15.67
N HIS A 142 -1.29 -14.40 16.41
CA HIS A 142 -0.84 -15.18 17.57
C HIS A 142 0.17 -16.29 17.18
N GLN A 143 -0.01 -16.92 16.01
CA GLN A 143 0.97 -17.89 15.51
C GLN A 143 2.32 -17.25 15.17
N CYS A 144 2.32 -16.01 14.65
CA CYS A 144 3.53 -15.24 14.43
C CYS A 144 4.19 -14.81 15.76
N LEU A 145 3.40 -14.36 16.73
CA LEU A 145 3.90 -13.96 18.06
C LEU A 145 4.58 -15.12 18.81
N LYS A 146 4.12 -16.36 18.62
CA LYS A 146 4.76 -17.55 19.21
C LYS A 146 6.18 -17.81 18.71
N GLU A 147 6.58 -17.23 17.58
CA GLU A 147 7.94 -17.33 17.04
C GLU A 147 8.95 -16.44 17.79
N LEU A 148 8.45 -15.46 18.53
CA LEU A 148 9.27 -14.50 19.28
C LEU A 148 9.82 -15.14 20.56
N HIS A 149 11.12 -15.01 20.79
CA HIS A 149 11.74 -15.46 22.02
C HIS A 149 11.46 -14.47 23.16
N ALA A 150 11.49 -14.96 24.40
CA ALA A 150 11.16 -14.13 25.56
C ALA A 150 12.20 -13.04 25.86
N ASP A 151 13.43 -13.24 25.43
CA ASP A 151 14.60 -12.38 25.66
C ASP A 151 14.89 -11.40 24.50
N GLU A 152 14.08 -11.42 23.44
CA GLU A 152 14.25 -10.50 22.31
C GLU A 152 13.20 -9.37 22.32
N ASP A 153 13.60 -8.20 21.81
CA ASP A 153 12.78 -6.99 21.75
C ASP A 153 12.23 -6.77 20.33
N ILE A 154 11.64 -7.81 19.72
CA ILE A 154 11.00 -7.70 18.42
C ILE A 154 9.51 -7.47 18.61
N THR A 155 8.97 -6.46 17.94
CA THR A 155 7.55 -6.11 17.89
C THR A 155 7.03 -6.32 16.46
N LEU A 156 5.89 -7.00 16.34
CA LEU A 156 5.16 -7.16 15.09
C LEU A 156 4.23 -5.97 14.89
N LEU A 157 4.14 -5.48 13.66
CA LEU A 157 3.36 -4.29 13.34
C LEU A 157 2.34 -4.62 12.26
N ILE A 158 1.11 -4.14 12.46
CA ILE A 158 0.06 -4.16 11.44
C ILE A 158 -0.09 -2.77 10.83
N GLU A 159 -0.17 -2.73 9.52
CA GLU A 159 -0.37 -1.53 8.74
C GLU A 159 -1.82 -1.45 8.25
N PRO A 160 -2.63 -0.48 8.72
CA PRO A 160 -3.89 -0.12 8.10
C PRO A 160 -3.67 0.51 6.73
N GLU A 161 -4.39 0.02 5.72
CA GLU A 161 -4.21 0.46 4.33
C GLU A 161 -5.56 0.61 3.62
N PRO A 162 -5.75 1.64 2.76
CA PRO A 162 -6.98 1.87 2.03
C PRO A 162 -7.47 0.64 1.26
N GLY A 163 -8.72 0.25 1.51
CA GLY A 163 -9.35 -0.91 0.88
C GLY A 163 -9.06 -2.25 1.53
N MET A 164 -8.08 -2.35 2.42
CA MET A 164 -7.81 -3.59 3.17
C MET A 164 -8.85 -3.85 4.26
N TYR A 165 -8.83 -5.07 4.81
CA TYR A 165 -9.69 -5.47 5.91
C TYR A 165 -9.47 -4.62 7.16
N ILE A 166 -8.22 -4.28 7.45
CA ILE A 166 -7.86 -3.24 8.43
C ILE A 166 -7.45 -2.02 7.62
N GLU A 167 -8.36 -1.07 7.53
CA GLU A 167 -8.21 0.12 6.69
C GLU A 167 -7.99 1.39 7.52
N THR A 168 -8.77 1.56 8.59
CA THR A 168 -8.70 2.75 9.42
C THR A 168 -7.85 2.54 10.67
N LEU A 169 -7.36 3.65 11.23
CA LEU A 169 -6.59 3.61 12.47
C LEU A 169 -7.42 3.07 13.66
N GLU A 170 -8.72 3.36 13.69
CA GLU A 170 -9.62 2.81 14.69
C GLU A 170 -9.72 1.29 14.62
N GLN A 171 -9.82 0.73 13.39
CA GLN A 171 -9.80 -0.72 13.18
C GLN A 171 -8.46 -1.32 13.59
N GLY A 172 -7.35 -0.64 13.30
CA GLY A 172 -6.00 -1.04 13.72
C GLY A 172 -5.86 -1.09 15.24
N ILE A 173 -6.27 -0.03 15.95
CA ILE A 173 -6.27 0.02 17.42
C ILE A 173 -7.15 -1.09 18.01
N SER A 174 -8.33 -1.31 17.43
CA SER A 174 -9.22 -2.41 17.82
C SER A 174 -8.54 -3.78 17.70
N LEU A 175 -7.80 -4.01 16.60
CA LEU A 175 -7.06 -5.26 16.41
C LEU A 175 -5.92 -5.42 17.43
N VAL A 176 -5.15 -4.37 17.69
CA VAL A 176 -4.07 -4.38 18.68
C VAL A 176 -4.62 -4.75 20.07
N ASN A 177 -5.74 -4.14 20.45
CA ASN A 177 -6.40 -4.41 21.73
C ASN A 177 -6.92 -5.86 21.82
N GLU A 178 -7.48 -6.39 20.73
CA GLU A 178 -8.00 -7.77 20.68
C GLU A 178 -6.90 -8.82 20.76
N VAL A 179 -5.79 -8.62 20.03
CA VAL A 179 -4.60 -9.48 20.11
C VAL A 179 -3.96 -9.45 21.49
N ASN A 180 -4.11 -8.33 22.18
CA ASN A 180 -3.71 -8.14 23.59
C ASN A 180 -2.26 -8.58 23.87
N SER A 181 -1.33 -8.11 23.06
CA SER A 181 0.11 -8.36 23.23
C SER A 181 0.89 -7.06 23.16
N SER A 182 1.76 -6.80 24.13
CA SER A 182 2.67 -5.65 24.09
C SER A 182 3.64 -5.69 22.91
N ARG A 183 3.80 -6.86 22.30
CA ARG A 183 4.67 -7.12 21.13
C ARG A 183 3.90 -7.11 19.80
N PHE A 184 2.67 -6.54 19.79
CA PHE A 184 1.89 -6.31 18.59
C PHE A 184 1.35 -4.88 18.62
N GLN A 185 1.76 -4.06 17.68
CA GLN A 185 1.49 -2.63 17.64
C GLN A 185 1.17 -2.15 16.22
N LEU A 186 0.99 -0.85 16.01
CA LEU A 186 0.70 -0.25 14.72
C LEU A 186 1.96 0.17 13.97
N HIS A 187 1.93 -0.07 12.68
CA HIS A 187 2.64 0.67 11.66
C HIS A 187 1.65 1.68 11.06
N LEU A 188 1.98 2.95 11.06
CA LEU A 188 1.15 3.97 10.43
C LEU A 188 1.76 4.33 9.07
N ASP A 189 0.92 4.58 8.08
CA ASP A 189 1.34 5.24 6.84
C ASP A 189 0.58 6.55 6.71
N LEU A 190 1.29 7.67 6.58
CA LEU A 190 0.68 9.00 6.50
C LEU A 190 -0.22 9.15 5.28
N ASN A 191 0.19 8.59 4.14
CA ASN A 191 -0.61 8.62 2.92
C ASN A 191 -1.89 7.81 3.09
N HIS A 192 -1.79 6.57 3.64
CA HIS A 192 -2.96 5.74 3.91
C HIS A 192 -3.95 6.46 4.83
N ASN A 193 -3.45 7.07 5.91
CA ASN A 193 -4.30 7.79 6.85
C ASN A 193 -4.92 9.04 6.22
N TYR A 194 -4.16 9.78 5.42
CA TYR A 194 -4.66 10.92 4.66
C TYR A 194 -5.78 10.53 3.70
N CYS A 195 -5.66 9.35 3.05
CA CYS A 195 -6.68 8.82 2.16
C CYS A 195 -7.92 8.27 2.88
N SER A 196 -7.76 7.66 4.06
CA SER A 196 -8.81 6.85 4.70
C SER A 196 -9.54 7.54 5.82
N GLU A 197 -8.99 8.59 6.42
CA GLU A 197 -9.54 9.25 7.60
C GLU A 197 -10.16 10.60 7.27
N GLU A 198 -11.40 10.86 7.69
CA GLU A 198 -12.05 12.17 7.50
C GLU A 198 -11.33 13.29 8.27
N ASN A 199 -10.76 12.97 9.42
CA ASN A 199 -9.94 13.87 10.22
C ASN A 199 -8.63 13.16 10.57
N TYR A 200 -7.72 13.10 9.60
CA TYR A 200 -6.51 12.30 9.69
C TYR A 200 -5.56 12.76 10.81
N LEU A 201 -5.50 14.07 11.11
CA LEU A 201 -4.64 14.58 12.19
C LEU A 201 -5.13 14.13 13.57
N ASP A 202 -6.44 14.14 13.81
CA ASP A 202 -7.03 13.62 15.05
C ASP A 202 -6.84 12.10 15.16
N ALA A 203 -7.04 11.38 14.06
CA ALA A 203 -6.82 9.94 13.99
C ALA A 203 -5.36 9.56 14.27
N LEU A 204 -4.39 10.30 13.69
CA LEU A 204 -2.96 10.13 13.97
C LEU A 204 -2.64 10.36 15.45
N GLY A 205 -3.19 11.42 16.04
CA GLY A 205 -3.00 11.70 17.47
C GLY A 205 -3.50 10.57 18.37
N LYS A 206 -4.66 9.98 18.05
CA LYS A 206 -5.22 8.83 18.78
C LYS A 206 -4.40 7.55 18.60
N ALA A 207 -3.85 7.33 17.41
CA ALA A 207 -3.07 6.13 17.10
C ALA A 207 -1.60 6.21 17.57
N ALA A 208 -1.06 7.39 17.75
CA ALA A 208 0.33 7.62 18.13
C ALA A 208 0.85 6.78 19.31
N PRO A 209 0.08 6.59 20.42
CA PRO A 209 0.51 5.74 21.54
C PRO A 209 0.70 4.25 21.16
N HIS A 210 0.03 3.80 20.12
CA HIS A 210 0.08 2.43 19.63
C HIS A 210 1.07 2.25 18.48
N ALA A 211 1.66 3.33 17.97
CA ALA A 211 2.53 3.31 16.80
C ALA A 211 4.00 3.11 17.18
N LYS A 212 4.72 2.34 16.35
CA LYS A 212 6.16 2.08 16.49
C LYS A 212 6.96 2.41 15.23
N PHE A 213 6.30 2.52 14.10
CA PHE A 213 6.91 2.79 12.80
C PHE A 213 5.96 3.62 11.95
N LEU A 214 6.52 4.37 11.03
CA LEU A 214 5.78 5.27 10.16
C LEU A 214 6.29 5.14 8.73
N HIS A 215 5.39 4.92 7.76
CA HIS A 215 5.64 5.21 6.35
C HIS A 215 5.30 6.65 6.01
N VAL A 216 6.03 7.19 5.06
CA VAL A 216 5.87 8.57 4.59
C VAL A 216 5.97 8.60 3.08
N SER A 217 4.92 9.05 2.45
CA SER A 217 4.85 9.52 1.07
C SER A 217 3.88 10.68 1.00
N ASP A 218 3.88 11.44 -0.06
CA ASP A 218 2.90 12.50 -0.26
C ASP A 218 1.68 11.99 -1.01
N SER A 219 0.62 12.75 -0.98
CA SER A 219 -0.58 12.54 -1.77
C SER A 219 -1.17 13.89 -2.17
N GLN A 220 -2.09 13.89 -3.10
CA GLN A 220 -2.64 15.12 -3.64
C GLN A 220 -4.16 15.14 -3.54
N GLU A 221 -4.69 16.27 -3.06
CA GLU A 221 -6.10 16.62 -3.22
C GLU A 221 -6.33 17.27 -4.59
N GLY A 222 -7.54 17.08 -5.11
CA GLY A 222 -8.03 17.90 -6.20
C GLY A 222 -7.38 17.66 -7.56
N TYR A 223 -7.04 16.41 -7.88
CA TYR A 223 -6.69 16.05 -9.25
C TYR A 223 -7.78 16.51 -10.24
N ASN A 224 -7.37 17.02 -11.38
CA ASN A 224 -8.30 17.38 -12.45
C ASN A 224 -8.79 16.12 -13.15
N LEU A 225 -9.96 15.63 -12.75
CA LEU A 225 -10.52 14.36 -13.15
C LEU A 225 -11.40 14.50 -14.38
N LYS A 226 -11.23 13.59 -15.34
CA LYS A 226 -12.14 13.42 -16.46
C LYS A 226 -12.73 12.03 -16.45
N LEU A 227 -14.04 11.94 -16.55
CA LEU A 227 -14.73 10.68 -16.73
C LEU A 227 -14.60 10.22 -18.19
N VAL A 228 -14.07 9.03 -18.41
CA VAL A 228 -13.96 8.45 -19.74
C VAL A 228 -15.16 7.54 -19.94
N LYS A 229 -15.96 7.80 -20.97
CA LYS A 229 -17.00 6.89 -21.40
C LYS A 229 -16.40 5.82 -22.31
N CYS A 230 -16.40 4.57 -21.83
CA CYS A 230 -15.89 3.44 -22.60
C CYS A 230 -16.99 2.88 -23.51
N SER A 231 -16.61 2.37 -24.69
CA SER A 231 -17.47 1.55 -25.53
C SER A 231 -17.70 0.17 -24.88
N ASP A 232 -18.78 -0.52 -25.28
CA ASP A 232 -19.09 -1.86 -24.78
C ASP A 232 -17.99 -2.87 -25.15
N ASP A 233 -17.35 -2.71 -26.31
CA ASP A 233 -16.21 -3.54 -26.71
C ASP A 233 -15.00 -3.33 -25.81
N LEU A 234 -14.72 -2.10 -25.37
CA LEU A 234 -13.68 -1.84 -24.40
C LEU A 234 -14.04 -2.41 -23.03
N LYS A 235 -15.29 -2.28 -22.60
CA LYS A 235 -15.78 -2.88 -21.35
C LYS A 235 -15.57 -4.41 -21.36
N MET A 236 -15.87 -5.08 -22.47
CA MET A 236 -15.58 -6.51 -22.64
C MET A 236 -14.08 -6.80 -22.58
N ASN A 237 -13.25 -5.99 -23.25
CA ASN A 237 -11.79 -6.18 -23.26
C ASN A 237 -11.18 -5.91 -21.89
N LEU A 238 -11.73 -5.02 -21.09
CA LEU A 238 -11.32 -4.80 -19.70
C LEU A 238 -11.65 -6.00 -18.80
N ASN A 239 -12.71 -6.74 -19.09
CA ASN A 239 -13.07 -7.98 -18.42
C ASN A 239 -12.10 -9.13 -18.77
N PHE A 240 -11.35 -9.05 -19.88
CA PHE A 240 -10.42 -10.09 -20.29
C PHE A 240 -8.95 -9.69 -19.98
N ALA A 241 -8.38 -10.37 -19.02
CA ALA A 241 -6.96 -10.60 -18.66
C ALA A 241 -5.83 -9.65 -19.15
N LYS A 242 -5.97 -8.93 -20.26
CA LYS A 242 -4.91 -8.05 -20.79
C LYS A 242 -4.60 -6.86 -19.90
N TYR A 243 -5.57 -6.40 -19.14
CA TYR A 243 -5.42 -5.29 -18.20
C TYR A 243 -4.75 -5.67 -16.88
N LEU A 244 -4.80 -6.93 -16.52
CA LEU A 244 -4.20 -7.43 -15.28
C LEU A 244 -2.69 -7.18 -15.20
N ILE A 245 -2.04 -7.10 -16.37
CA ILE A 245 -0.60 -6.80 -16.47
C ILE A 245 -0.31 -5.35 -16.08
N TYR A 246 -1.27 -4.45 -16.29
CA TYR A 246 -1.11 -3.02 -16.02
C TYR A 246 -1.71 -2.58 -14.68
N PHE A 247 -2.62 -3.38 -14.13
CA PHE A 247 -3.33 -3.10 -12.87
C PHE A 247 -3.36 -4.32 -11.97
N PRO A 248 -2.21 -4.85 -11.54
CA PRO A 248 -2.13 -6.08 -10.78
C PRO A 248 -2.94 -6.03 -9.47
N GLU A 249 -3.05 -4.89 -8.83
CA GLU A 249 -3.82 -4.72 -7.60
C GLU A 249 -5.34 -4.71 -7.81
N PHE A 250 -5.79 -4.55 -9.05
CA PHE A 250 -7.21 -4.74 -9.42
C PHE A 250 -7.48 -6.10 -10.04
N ALA A 251 -6.47 -6.96 -10.10
CA ALA A 251 -6.63 -8.30 -10.65
C ALA A 251 -7.82 -9.02 -10.04
N ASP A 252 -8.07 -8.83 -8.73
CA ASP A 252 -9.19 -9.47 -8.06
C ASP A 252 -10.54 -8.88 -8.41
N TYR A 253 -10.58 -7.61 -8.74
CA TYR A 253 -11.79 -6.95 -9.22
C TYR A 253 -12.03 -7.21 -10.70
N LEU A 254 -10.99 -7.57 -11.46
CA LEU A 254 -11.03 -7.85 -12.88
C LEU A 254 -11.02 -9.35 -13.21
N LEU A 255 -10.47 -10.19 -12.31
CA LEU A 255 -10.42 -11.66 -12.42
C LEU A 255 -11.66 -12.33 -11.84
N VAL A 256 -12.58 -11.56 -11.36
CA VAL A 256 -13.86 -12.12 -10.99
C VAL A 256 -14.40 -12.81 -12.23
N ASP A 257 -14.75 -14.08 -12.03
CA ASP A 257 -15.44 -14.98 -12.91
C ASP A 257 -16.03 -14.29 -14.15
N PRO A 258 -15.79 -14.77 -15.39
CA PRO A 258 -16.38 -14.20 -16.59
C PRO A 258 -17.91 -14.04 -16.54
N ASP A 259 -18.58 -14.68 -15.61
CA ASP A 259 -20.00 -14.50 -15.33
C ASP A 259 -20.27 -13.28 -14.42
N HIS A 260 -19.24 -12.58 -13.95
CA HIS A 260 -19.38 -11.42 -13.06
C HIS A 260 -18.96 -10.12 -13.79
N PRO A 261 -19.90 -9.30 -14.27
CA PRO A 261 -19.59 -8.10 -15.02
C PRO A 261 -18.91 -7.02 -14.17
N ILE A 262 -17.98 -6.29 -14.76
CA ILE A 262 -17.48 -5.02 -14.25
C ILE A 262 -18.52 -3.95 -14.57
N TYR A 263 -18.91 -3.17 -13.55
CA TYR A 263 -19.79 -2.02 -13.76
C TYR A 263 -18.96 -0.75 -13.92
N PHE A 264 -19.24 -0.01 -14.96
CA PHE A 264 -18.74 1.35 -15.13
C PHE A 264 -19.69 2.34 -14.43
N TYR A 265 -19.18 3.52 -14.12
CA TYR A 265 -19.95 4.53 -13.38
C TYR A 265 -21.32 4.83 -13.98
N ASP A 266 -21.41 4.92 -15.31
CA ASP A 266 -22.66 5.17 -16.04
C ASP A 266 -23.67 4.03 -15.92
N GLU A 267 -23.26 2.82 -15.56
CA GLU A 267 -24.09 1.63 -15.36
C GLU A 267 -24.41 1.39 -13.89
N MET A 268 -23.85 2.19 -13.01
CA MET A 268 -23.98 1.99 -11.57
C MET A 268 -25.42 2.22 -11.10
N PRO A 269 -26.02 1.30 -10.32
CA PRO A 269 -27.31 1.53 -9.72
C PRO A 269 -27.33 2.79 -8.85
N ASP A 270 -28.44 3.52 -8.89
CA ASP A 270 -28.61 4.66 -7.99
C ASP A 270 -28.59 4.19 -6.53
N GLY A 271 -27.81 4.88 -5.71
CA GLY A 271 -27.68 4.53 -4.32
C GLY A 271 -26.68 5.40 -3.57
N LYS A 272 -26.41 5.02 -2.34
CA LYS A 272 -25.49 5.74 -1.43
C LYS A 272 -24.07 5.86 -1.99
N GLN A 273 -23.60 4.81 -2.65
CA GLN A 273 -22.25 4.79 -3.25
C GLN A 273 -22.15 5.73 -4.45
N LYS A 274 -23.12 5.67 -5.38
CA LYS A 274 -23.18 6.58 -6.52
C LYS A 274 -23.23 8.04 -6.06
N LYS A 275 -24.04 8.35 -5.06
CA LYS A 275 -24.10 9.70 -4.45
C LYS A 275 -22.79 10.16 -3.84
N ARG A 276 -22.04 9.27 -3.18
CA ARG A 276 -20.70 9.57 -2.67
C ARG A 276 -19.76 9.96 -3.81
N ILE A 277 -19.76 9.16 -4.87
CA ILE A 277 -18.94 9.43 -6.04
C ILE A 277 -19.35 10.75 -6.71
N GLU A 278 -20.65 10.98 -6.88
CA GLU A 278 -21.15 12.26 -7.41
C GLU A 278 -20.72 13.44 -6.54
N THR A 279 -20.64 13.26 -5.23
CA THR A 279 -20.12 14.30 -4.31
C THR A 279 -18.62 14.53 -4.52
N ILE A 280 -17.83 13.46 -4.64
CA ILE A 280 -16.40 13.55 -4.93
C ILE A 280 -16.15 14.13 -6.32
N LEU A 281 -16.96 13.71 -7.30
CA LEU A 281 -16.90 14.17 -8.69
C LEU A 281 -17.62 15.51 -8.92
N GLY A 282 -18.23 16.12 -7.93
CA GLY A 282 -19.04 17.33 -8.07
C GLY A 282 -18.32 18.55 -8.68
N SER A 283 -17.00 18.50 -8.78
CA SER A 283 -16.15 19.45 -9.49
C SER A 283 -15.63 18.94 -10.83
N VAL A 284 -15.99 17.71 -11.24
CA VAL A 284 -15.47 17.08 -12.45
C VAL A 284 -16.33 17.42 -13.64
N ASP A 285 -15.72 17.96 -14.68
CA ASP A 285 -16.36 18.17 -15.97
C ASP A 285 -16.54 16.80 -16.65
N ILE A 286 -17.78 16.29 -16.62
CA ILE A 286 -18.17 15.07 -17.33
C ILE A 286 -18.38 15.46 -18.81
N SER A 287 -17.30 15.76 -19.50
CA SER A 287 -17.34 15.98 -20.93
C SER A 287 -17.56 14.66 -21.67
N PRO A 288 -18.33 14.65 -22.77
CA PRO A 288 -18.41 13.48 -23.63
C PRO A 288 -17.02 13.17 -24.19
N THR A 289 -16.40 12.13 -23.69
CA THR A 289 -15.12 11.64 -24.18
C THR A 289 -15.33 10.74 -25.38
N PRO A 290 -14.39 10.68 -26.33
CA PRO A 290 -14.48 9.74 -27.44
C PRO A 290 -14.56 8.32 -26.91
N ALA A 291 -15.42 7.49 -27.50
CA ALA A 291 -15.53 6.09 -27.17
C ALA A 291 -14.25 5.36 -27.61
N PHE A 292 -13.64 4.64 -26.71
CA PHE A 292 -12.49 3.78 -27.00
C PHE A 292 -12.97 2.34 -27.23
N VAL A 293 -12.51 1.72 -28.32
CA VAL A 293 -12.95 0.41 -28.76
C VAL A 293 -11.99 -0.72 -28.33
N ASP A 294 -10.75 -0.38 -28.00
CA ASP A 294 -9.71 -1.30 -27.57
C ASP A 294 -8.66 -0.60 -26.69
N TYR A 295 -7.75 -1.40 -26.13
CA TYR A 295 -6.69 -0.90 -25.26
C TYR A 295 -5.77 0.12 -25.95
N ASN A 296 -5.39 -0.13 -27.20
CA ASN A 296 -4.46 0.76 -27.91
C ASN A 296 -5.11 2.12 -28.17
N SER A 297 -6.39 2.11 -28.54
CA SER A 297 -7.19 3.33 -28.71
C SER A 297 -7.34 4.09 -27.39
N LEU A 298 -7.60 3.38 -26.29
CA LEU A 298 -7.64 3.97 -24.96
C LEU A 298 -6.28 4.57 -24.61
N TYR A 299 -5.20 3.80 -24.74
CA TYR A 299 -3.85 4.26 -24.43
C TYR A 299 -3.44 5.48 -25.25
N ALA A 300 -3.71 5.45 -26.56
CA ALA A 300 -3.44 6.59 -27.46
C ALA A 300 -4.29 7.82 -27.11
N GLY A 301 -5.56 7.59 -26.79
CA GLY A 301 -6.46 8.66 -26.35
C GLY A 301 -6.00 9.27 -25.04
N LEU A 302 -5.68 8.44 -24.05
CA LEU A 302 -5.21 8.89 -22.73
C LEU A 302 -3.87 9.63 -22.82
N SER A 303 -2.95 9.17 -23.65
CA SER A 303 -1.67 9.85 -23.86
C SER A 303 -1.77 11.18 -24.61
N SER A 304 -2.88 11.45 -25.27
CA SER A 304 -3.15 12.76 -25.92
C SER A 304 -3.70 13.82 -24.95
N PHE A 305 -4.16 13.40 -23.76
CA PHE A 305 -4.60 14.33 -22.72
C PHE A 305 -3.44 14.62 -21.78
N GLU A 306 -3.07 15.87 -21.63
CA GLU A 306 -2.13 16.33 -20.59
C GLU A 306 -2.75 16.28 -19.17
N SER A 307 -3.98 15.81 -19.06
CA SER A 307 -4.77 15.74 -17.83
C SER A 307 -5.03 14.30 -17.42
N GLU A 308 -5.14 14.09 -16.14
CA GLU A 308 -5.49 12.80 -15.53
C GLU A 308 -6.88 12.35 -15.95
N ILE A 309 -7.01 11.08 -16.27
CA ILE A 309 -8.24 10.49 -16.77
C ILE A 309 -8.72 9.45 -15.79
N PHE A 310 -10.00 9.46 -15.61
CA PHE A 310 -10.71 8.71 -14.60
C PHE A 310 -11.51 7.58 -15.22
N VAL A 311 -11.24 6.34 -14.78
CA VAL A 311 -12.04 5.17 -15.09
C VAL A 311 -12.59 4.61 -13.80
N TYR A 312 -13.90 4.60 -13.67
CA TYR A 312 -14.57 4.08 -12.51
C TYR A 312 -14.99 2.63 -12.71
N LEU A 313 -14.53 1.76 -11.82
CA LEU A 313 -14.88 0.34 -11.81
C LEU A 313 -15.57 0.01 -10.51
N ILE A 314 -16.81 -0.44 -10.55
CA ILE A 314 -17.37 -1.28 -9.50
C ILE A 314 -17.22 -2.71 -9.94
N SER A 315 -16.59 -3.53 -9.16
CA SER A 315 -16.96 -4.92 -9.15
C SER A 315 -18.04 -5.04 -8.06
N VAL A 316 -19.09 -5.79 -8.17
CA VAL A 316 -19.07 -7.22 -8.11
C VAL A 316 -20.47 -7.77 -8.08
N PRO A 317 -20.89 -8.61 -8.96
CA PRO A 317 -22.02 -9.49 -8.77
C PRO A 317 -21.63 -10.69 -7.90
N GLY A 318 -22.55 -11.14 -7.06
CA GLY A 318 -22.35 -12.29 -6.17
C GLY A 318 -21.82 -11.95 -4.78
N LEU A 319 -21.26 -10.76 -4.55
CA LEU A 319 -21.03 -10.26 -3.21
C LEU A 319 -22.37 -9.85 -2.58
N SER A 320 -22.60 -10.28 -1.35
CA SER A 320 -23.71 -9.74 -0.56
C SER A 320 -23.57 -8.22 -0.47
N TYR A 321 -24.70 -7.52 -0.36
CA TYR A 321 -24.72 -6.07 -0.22
C TYR A 321 -23.78 -5.56 0.91
N ASP A 322 -23.66 -6.35 1.99
CA ASP A 322 -22.77 -6.06 3.10
C ASP A 322 -21.27 -6.10 2.72
N VAL A 323 -20.90 -6.91 1.74
CA VAL A 323 -19.52 -6.97 1.24
C VAL A 323 -19.28 -5.85 0.24
N LEU A 324 -20.29 -5.46 -0.55
CA LEU A 324 -20.23 -4.27 -1.41
C LEU A 324 -20.16 -2.97 -0.59
N GLU A 325 -20.80 -2.91 0.57
CA GLU A 325 -20.64 -1.76 1.47
C GLU A 325 -19.25 -1.68 2.11
N ARG A 326 -18.58 -2.83 2.25
CA ARG A 326 -17.22 -2.92 2.77
C ARG A 326 -16.17 -2.82 1.65
N ALA A 327 -16.43 -3.43 0.49
CA ALA A 327 -15.65 -3.19 -0.72
C ALA A 327 -16.02 -1.81 -1.25
N ARG A 328 -15.37 -0.78 -0.74
CA ARG A 328 -15.58 0.58 -1.22
C ARG A 328 -15.28 0.64 -2.70
N PRO A 329 -16.07 1.39 -3.48
CA PRO A 329 -15.78 1.60 -4.89
C PRO A 329 -14.38 2.18 -5.03
N ILE A 330 -13.57 1.53 -5.85
CA ILE A 330 -12.21 1.98 -6.14
C ILE A 330 -12.28 2.86 -7.37
N ILE A 331 -11.81 4.08 -7.23
CA ILE A 331 -11.67 5.03 -8.32
C ILE A 331 -10.26 4.89 -8.86
N ILE A 332 -10.16 4.51 -10.12
CA ILE A 332 -8.88 4.33 -10.79
C ILE A 332 -8.61 5.52 -11.67
N TYR A 333 -7.48 6.14 -11.43
CA TYR A 333 -6.92 7.13 -12.32
C TYR A 333 -5.90 6.48 -13.23
N LEU A 334 -5.89 6.94 -14.46
CA LEU A 334 -4.83 6.65 -15.39
C LEU A 334 -4.11 7.95 -15.67
N ARG A 335 -2.91 8.09 -15.14
CA ARG A 335 -2.06 9.24 -15.38
C ARG A 335 -1.09 8.92 -16.51
N SER A 336 -1.10 9.72 -17.55
CA SER A 336 -0.07 9.66 -18.57
C SER A 336 1.18 10.39 -18.07
N THR A 337 2.26 9.65 -17.88
CA THR A 337 3.56 10.20 -17.52
C THR A 337 4.61 9.84 -18.56
N LYS A 338 5.73 10.58 -18.57
CA LYS A 338 6.88 10.26 -19.43
C LYS A 338 8.02 9.76 -18.53
N ASP A 339 8.61 8.64 -18.88
CA ASP A 339 9.85 8.18 -18.26
C ASP A 339 11.03 9.11 -18.62
N ALA A 340 12.20 8.86 -18.03
CA ALA A 340 13.41 9.64 -18.28
C ALA A 340 13.85 9.66 -19.76
N ASN A 341 13.35 8.71 -20.57
CA ASN A 341 13.63 8.61 -22.00
C ASN A 341 12.53 9.25 -22.86
N GLY A 342 11.53 9.86 -22.22
CA GLY A 342 10.38 10.47 -22.91
C GLY A 342 9.35 9.46 -23.40
N LYS A 343 9.46 8.17 -23.02
CA LYS A 343 8.47 7.14 -23.35
C LYS A 343 7.26 7.32 -22.45
N LEU A 344 6.09 7.43 -23.07
CA LEU A 344 4.82 7.48 -22.36
C LEU A 344 4.54 6.15 -21.64
N PHE A 345 4.15 6.23 -20.41
CA PHE A 345 3.55 5.12 -19.67
C PHE A 345 2.35 5.65 -18.88
N MET A 346 1.44 4.76 -18.54
CA MET A 346 0.30 5.10 -17.70
C MET A 346 0.55 4.61 -16.30
N ASP A 347 0.57 5.56 -15.38
CA ASP A 347 0.53 5.27 -13.95
C ASP A 347 -0.91 5.12 -13.49
N LYS A 348 -1.10 4.19 -12.61
CA LYS A 348 -2.37 3.95 -11.97
C LYS A 348 -2.41 4.67 -10.63
N MET A 349 -3.51 5.32 -10.39
CA MET A 349 -3.79 5.99 -9.12
C MET A 349 -5.15 5.55 -8.60
N VAL A 350 -5.27 5.40 -7.30
CA VAL A 350 -6.50 4.96 -6.63
C VAL A 350 -6.97 6.04 -5.68
N ALA A 351 -8.21 6.47 -5.82
CA ALA A 351 -8.82 7.38 -4.86
C ALA A 351 -9.70 6.63 -3.87
N ASN A 352 -9.57 6.99 -2.60
CA ASN A 352 -10.52 6.56 -1.60
C ASN A 352 -11.84 7.33 -1.78
N THR A 353 -12.95 6.59 -1.87
CA THR A 353 -14.29 7.19 -2.04
C THR A 353 -14.80 7.89 -0.79
N LEU A 354 -14.14 7.74 0.35
CA LEU A 354 -14.50 8.44 1.59
C LEU A 354 -14.02 9.89 1.58
N THR A 355 -12.76 10.09 1.22
CA THR A 355 -12.08 11.40 1.27
C THR A 355 -11.92 12.05 -0.11
N GLY A 356 -11.94 11.25 -1.18
CA GLY A 356 -11.60 11.71 -2.53
C GLY A 356 -10.11 11.90 -2.78
N ILE A 357 -9.27 11.57 -1.79
CA ILE A 357 -7.82 11.70 -1.90
C ILE A 357 -7.25 10.46 -2.59
N VAL A 358 -6.31 10.68 -3.48
CA VAL A 358 -5.71 9.62 -4.28
C VAL A 358 -4.67 8.86 -3.48
N HIS A 359 -4.84 7.56 -3.38
CA HIS A 359 -3.83 6.66 -2.83
C HIS A 359 -2.74 6.42 -3.89
N PHE A 360 -1.78 7.31 -3.94
CA PHE A 360 -0.58 7.21 -4.75
C PHE A 360 0.59 7.80 -3.96
N HIS A 361 1.72 7.09 -3.93
CA HIS A 361 2.87 7.50 -3.15
C HIS A 361 3.71 8.51 -3.95
N GLU A 362 3.35 9.78 -3.82
CA GLU A 362 4.12 10.89 -4.39
C GLU A 362 5.37 11.19 -3.56
N ILE A 363 6.37 11.79 -4.19
CA ILE A 363 7.56 12.26 -3.50
C ILE A 363 7.16 13.34 -2.50
N PRO A 364 7.56 13.24 -1.20
CA PRO A 364 7.27 14.26 -0.21
C PRO A 364 7.63 15.67 -0.68
N GLY A 365 6.64 16.56 -0.67
CA GLY A 365 6.71 17.92 -1.18
C GLY A 365 6.18 18.11 -2.61
N GLU A 366 5.76 17.05 -3.29
CA GLU A 366 5.10 17.14 -4.60
C GLU A 366 3.56 17.04 -4.49
N GLY A 367 3.03 16.69 -3.33
CA GLY A 367 1.60 16.64 -3.03
C GLY A 367 1.11 17.80 -2.18
N THR A 368 0.02 17.55 -1.43
CA THR A 368 -0.68 18.57 -0.63
C THR A 368 -0.70 18.24 0.87
N MET A 369 -0.01 17.17 1.30
CA MET A 369 -0.02 16.75 2.70
C MET A 369 0.75 17.73 3.60
N ASP A 370 0.19 18.06 4.75
CA ASP A 370 0.87 18.87 5.78
C ASP A 370 1.72 17.98 6.70
N PHE A 371 2.99 17.78 6.33
CA PHE A 371 3.93 16.97 7.13
C PHE A 371 4.25 17.63 8.48
N ALA A 372 4.27 18.95 8.57
CA ALA A 372 4.52 19.64 9.84
C ALA A 372 3.40 19.34 10.85
N ALA A 373 2.14 19.46 10.42
CA ALA A 373 0.98 19.13 11.26
C ALA A 373 0.93 17.64 11.59
N SER A 374 1.22 16.77 10.62
CA SER A 374 1.23 15.30 10.81
C SER A 374 2.27 14.86 11.84
N PHE A 375 3.51 15.29 11.71
CA PHE A 375 4.58 14.96 12.67
C PHE A 375 4.32 15.58 14.05
N LYS A 376 3.74 16.78 14.09
CA LYS A 376 3.33 17.40 15.35
C LYS A 376 2.23 16.59 16.03
N ALA A 377 1.19 16.17 15.31
CA ALA A 377 0.11 15.34 15.86
C ALA A 377 0.65 14.04 16.47
N LEU A 378 1.61 13.41 15.80
CA LEU A 378 2.26 12.19 16.28
C LEU A 378 3.14 12.44 17.52
N THR A 379 4.03 13.44 17.47
CA THR A 379 5.00 13.68 18.53
C THR A 379 4.36 14.23 19.81
N ASP A 380 3.36 15.09 19.68
CA ASP A 380 2.59 15.62 20.84
C ASP A 380 1.86 14.49 21.59
N ASN A 381 1.55 13.39 20.91
CA ASN A 381 0.90 12.21 21.46
C ASN A 381 1.86 11.03 21.72
N GLY A 382 3.16 11.30 21.78
CA GLY A 382 4.16 10.36 22.29
C GLY A 382 4.83 9.46 21.27
N PHE A 383 4.55 9.60 19.97
CA PHE A 383 5.27 8.84 18.95
C PHE A 383 6.74 9.24 18.91
N SER A 384 7.59 8.24 18.88
CA SER A 384 9.02 8.38 18.59
C SER A 384 9.49 7.13 17.84
N GLY A 385 10.25 7.31 16.77
CA GLY A 385 10.68 6.17 15.95
C GLY A 385 11.19 6.60 14.59
N TYR A 386 11.19 5.66 13.66
CA TYR A 386 11.54 5.93 12.28
C TYR A 386 10.31 6.28 11.46
N ALA A 387 10.50 7.25 10.55
CA ALA A 387 9.59 7.61 9.48
C ALA A 387 10.27 7.23 8.15
N SER A 388 9.82 6.16 7.52
CA SER A 388 10.41 5.57 6.34
C SER A 388 9.71 6.06 5.09
N VAL A 389 10.46 6.68 4.19
CA VAL A 389 9.94 7.07 2.88
C VAL A 389 9.74 5.82 2.04
N GLU A 390 8.49 5.59 1.59
CA GLU A 390 8.12 4.46 0.75
C GLU A 390 7.59 4.93 -0.62
N LEU A 391 8.39 4.70 -1.67
CA LEU A 391 8.14 5.24 -3.02
C LEU A 391 8.34 4.18 -4.10
N TYR A 392 7.57 3.08 -4.04
CA TYR A 392 7.69 1.95 -4.96
C TYR A 392 7.28 2.29 -6.41
N HIS A 393 6.55 3.37 -6.64
CA HIS A 393 6.25 3.87 -7.98
C HIS A 393 7.40 4.65 -8.62
N HIS A 394 8.40 5.06 -7.84
CA HIS A 394 9.50 5.92 -8.28
C HIS A 394 10.83 5.16 -8.49
N VAL A 395 10.80 3.83 -8.63
CA VAL A 395 12.01 3.00 -8.80
C VAL A 395 12.86 3.45 -9.99
N ALA A 396 12.25 3.88 -11.09
CA ALA A 396 12.97 4.38 -12.27
C ALA A 396 13.65 5.75 -12.06
N SER A 397 13.19 6.52 -11.06
CA SER A 397 13.71 7.86 -10.70
C SER A 397 14.15 7.93 -9.24
N TRP A 398 14.63 6.80 -8.71
CA TRP A 398 14.95 6.63 -7.30
C TRP A 398 15.94 7.69 -6.76
N GLU A 399 16.90 8.13 -7.57
CA GLU A 399 17.89 9.14 -7.17
C GLU A 399 17.22 10.47 -6.78
N LYS A 400 16.27 10.91 -7.62
CA LYS A 400 15.44 12.09 -7.36
C LYS A 400 14.58 11.85 -6.13
N ALA A 401 13.85 10.74 -6.10
CA ALA A 401 12.94 10.40 -5.02
C ALA A 401 13.65 10.37 -3.66
N LEU A 402 14.82 9.74 -3.60
CA LEU A 402 15.66 9.65 -2.40
C LEU A 402 16.14 11.04 -1.92
N ALA A 403 16.68 11.86 -2.84
CA ALA A 403 17.26 13.15 -2.49
C ALA A 403 16.20 14.21 -2.13
N ASP A 404 15.11 14.28 -2.92
CA ASP A 404 14.07 15.30 -2.73
C ASP A 404 13.26 15.02 -1.46
N SER A 405 12.94 13.75 -1.18
CA SER A 405 12.26 13.37 0.06
C SER A 405 13.09 13.74 1.30
N TYR A 406 14.37 13.42 1.29
CA TYR A 406 15.26 13.79 2.42
C TYR A 406 15.31 15.29 2.63
N ARG A 407 15.52 16.06 1.55
CA ARG A 407 15.58 17.52 1.61
C ARG A 407 14.29 18.14 2.13
N HIS A 408 13.12 17.60 1.71
CA HIS A 408 11.84 18.11 2.16
C HIS A 408 11.55 17.74 3.61
N LEU A 409 11.65 16.46 3.96
CA LEU A 409 11.24 15.97 5.27
C LEU A 409 12.19 16.37 6.41
N SER A 410 13.50 16.54 6.12
CA SER A 410 14.47 16.95 7.14
C SER A 410 14.19 18.33 7.78
N GLN A 411 13.29 19.10 7.21
CA GLN A 411 12.86 20.39 7.75
C GLN A 411 11.88 20.25 8.94
N PHE A 412 11.28 19.05 9.13
CA PHE A 412 10.21 18.81 10.08
C PHE A 412 10.59 17.85 11.22
N VAL A 413 11.79 17.24 11.22
CA VAL A 413 12.25 16.22 12.18
C VAL A 413 13.47 16.63 12.98
#